data_4aea6e59093bf8681e955fa2747981d9
#
_entry.id   4aea6e59093bf8681e955fa2747981d9
#
_cell.length_a   1.000
_cell.length_b   1.000
_cell.length_c   1.000
_cell.angle_alpha   90.00
_cell.angle_beta   90.00
_cell.angle_gamma   90.00
#
_symmetry.space_group_name_H-M   'P 1'
#
loop_
_entity.id
_entity.type
_entity.pdbx_description
1 polymer ?
#
loop_
_entity_poly.entity_id
_entity_poly.type
_entity_poly.pdbx_seq_one_letter_code
_entity_poly.pdbx_strand_id
1 'polypeptide(L)'
;REIDFLIISNGGDPITALRIISLLRERFDKISVLLPYVAYSAATILSLGADEIIMHPYSNLGPVDPQLTVSRQSDNGQASQLQFSSEDIRNYIDFVKSDVGITDQEHLISAFNALAKEVGPLPIGSSKRSQQLSLSSSIKMLETHMEDKSKAAEIAKALNSSYYHHGYAVGRSEAKSIGLNIVFPDPELETLMWNVWCDYSDEMKCGSEFNIVTAIMTNPTVITWLNSATTINLPVNTPPPIAQNIIGNLAQQSATITPQPPIQIKELVATIESPRSAMAIHTTFSITYWRDANMALSFNATQYSEGWK
;
A
#
# COMPACT_ATOMS: atom_id res chain seq x y z
N ARG A 1 -33.16 4.10 -4.26
CA ARG A 1 -32.11 4.98 -3.67
C ARG A 1 -30.82 4.78 -4.44
N GLU A 2 -30.08 5.86 -4.68
CA GLU A 2 -28.81 5.84 -5.39
C GLU A 2 -27.69 6.34 -4.48
N ILE A 3 -26.46 5.86 -4.73
CA ILE A 3 -25.27 6.34 -4.06
C ILE A 3 -24.12 6.46 -5.05
N ASP A 4 -23.40 7.58 -4.96
CA ASP A 4 -22.12 7.78 -5.60
C ASP A 4 -21.02 7.49 -4.56
N PHE A 5 -20.15 6.54 -4.86
CA PHE A 5 -19.09 6.07 -3.98
C PHE A 5 -17.72 6.36 -4.61
N LEU A 6 -17.03 7.39 -4.10
CA LEU A 6 -15.68 7.71 -4.56
C LEU A 6 -14.67 6.75 -3.92
N ILE A 7 -13.78 6.19 -4.73
CA ILE A 7 -12.73 5.28 -4.27
C ILE A 7 -11.36 5.67 -4.81
N ILE A 8 -10.37 5.68 -3.92
CA ILE A 8 -8.94 5.76 -4.23
C ILE A 8 -8.26 4.74 -3.33
N SER A 9 -7.74 3.65 -3.89
CA SER A 9 -7.19 2.58 -3.06
C SER A 9 -6.28 1.64 -3.86
N ASN A 10 -5.17 1.25 -3.26
CA ASN A 10 -4.29 0.20 -3.79
C ASN A 10 -4.81 -1.23 -3.52
N GLY A 11 -5.96 -1.37 -2.87
CA GLY A 11 -6.57 -2.65 -2.59
C GLY A 11 -6.48 -3.08 -1.13
N GLY A 12 -6.50 -4.37 -0.89
CA GLY A 12 -6.52 -4.95 0.45
C GLY A 12 -7.21 -6.33 0.48
N ASP A 13 -8.11 -6.52 1.45
CA ASP A 13 -8.82 -7.79 1.60
C ASP A 13 -10.07 -7.88 0.70
N PRO A 14 -10.15 -8.86 -0.23
CA PRO A 14 -11.30 -9.03 -1.12
C PRO A 14 -12.60 -9.37 -0.37
N ILE A 15 -12.52 -9.99 0.81
CA ILE A 15 -13.71 -10.30 1.62
C ILE A 15 -14.31 -9.00 2.17
N THR A 16 -13.46 -8.05 2.55
CA THR A 16 -13.91 -6.73 2.98
C THR A 16 -14.59 -5.97 1.83
N ALA A 17 -14.05 -6.03 0.62
CA ALA A 17 -14.68 -5.46 -0.57
C ALA A 17 -16.09 -6.05 -0.82
N LEU A 18 -16.22 -7.39 -0.74
CA LEU A 18 -17.52 -8.06 -0.83
C LEU A 18 -18.52 -7.56 0.23
N ARG A 19 -18.08 -7.42 1.47
CA ARG A 19 -18.95 -6.97 2.58
C ARG A 19 -19.41 -5.53 2.38
N ILE A 20 -18.53 -4.64 1.93
CA ILE A 20 -18.89 -3.23 1.66
C ILE A 20 -20.01 -3.17 0.61
N ILE A 21 -19.82 -3.80 -0.56
CA ILE A 21 -20.85 -3.80 -1.61
C ILE A 21 -22.13 -4.47 -1.14
N SER A 22 -22.07 -5.60 -0.43
CA SER A 22 -23.27 -6.26 0.10
C SER A 22 -24.06 -5.32 1.02
N LEU A 23 -23.39 -4.57 1.89
CA LEU A 23 -24.05 -3.60 2.78
C LEU A 23 -24.64 -2.41 2.01
N LEU A 24 -23.95 -1.93 0.97
CA LEU A 24 -24.48 -0.87 0.10
C LEU A 24 -25.72 -1.36 -0.66
N ARG A 25 -25.69 -2.56 -1.21
CA ARG A 25 -26.83 -3.17 -1.93
C ARG A 25 -28.07 -3.41 -1.05
N GLU A 26 -27.93 -3.57 0.27
CA GLU A 26 -29.07 -3.61 1.19
C GLU A 26 -29.81 -2.27 1.29
N ARG A 27 -29.16 -1.17 0.94
CA ARG A 27 -29.68 0.19 1.14
C ARG A 27 -29.94 0.96 -0.14
N PHE A 28 -29.21 0.62 -1.21
CA PHE A 28 -29.19 1.36 -2.47
C PHE A 28 -29.46 0.43 -3.65
N ASP A 29 -30.36 0.87 -4.51
CA ASP A 29 -30.79 0.17 -5.72
C ASP A 29 -29.77 0.38 -6.86
N LYS A 30 -29.11 1.55 -6.87
CA LYS A 30 -28.06 1.89 -7.82
C LYS A 30 -26.80 2.37 -7.06
N ILE A 31 -25.65 1.84 -7.46
CA ILE A 31 -24.33 2.20 -6.94
C ILE A 31 -23.47 2.66 -8.10
N SER A 32 -23.01 3.90 -8.09
CA SER A 32 -22.02 4.42 -9.02
C SER A 32 -20.67 4.55 -8.29
N VAL A 33 -19.61 4.05 -8.90
CA VAL A 33 -18.25 4.26 -8.39
C VAL A 33 -17.59 5.41 -9.15
N LEU A 34 -17.15 6.45 -8.42
CA LEU A 34 -16.31 7.51 -8.97
C LEU A 34 -14.84 7.14 -8.73
N LEU A 35 -14.10 7.02 -9.81
CA LEU A 35 -12.69 6.65 -9.78
C LEU A 35 -11.83 7.82 -10.30
N PRO A 36 -11.33 8.69 -9.42
CA PRO A 36 -10.50 9.83 -9.82
C PRO A 36 -9.07 9.43 -10.17
N TYR A 37 -8.51 8.39 -9.52
CA TYR A 37 -7.12 7.99 -9.73
C TYR A 37 -6.96 6.46 -9.83
N VAL A 38 -6.86 5.73 -8.73
CA VAL A 38 -6.61 4.28 -8.79
C VAL A 38 -7.57 3.47 -7.93
N ALA A 39 -7.95 2.29 -8.45
CA ALA A 39 -8.56 1.22 -7.69
C ALA A 39 -7.89 -0.09 -8.10
N TYR A 40 -6.97 -0.61 -7.26
CA TYR A 40 -6.20 -1.81 -7.57
C TYR A 40 -6.64 -3.00 -6.71
N SER A 41 -6.45 -4.22 -7.23
CA SER A 41 -6.69 -5.46 -6.50
C SER A 41 -8.12 -5.53 -5.88
N ALA A 42 -8.26 -5.61 -4.56
CA ALA A 42 -9.56 -5.65 -3.87
C ALA A 42 -10.42 -4.41 -4.13
N ALA A 43 -9.82 -3.24 -4.40
CA ALA A 43 -10.57 -2.04 -4.78
C ALA A 43 -11.16 -2.15 -6.20
N THR A 44 -10.46 -2.83 -7.13
CA THR A 44 -11.06 -3.23 -8.40
C THR A 44 -12.26 -4.15 -8.15
N ILE A 45 -12.11 -5.21 -7.33
CA ILE A 45 -13.21 -6.12 -7.00
C ILE A 45 -14.41 -5.35 -6.43
N LEU A 46 -14.17 -4.37 -5.55
CA LEU A 46 -15.23 -3.51 -5.02
C LEU A 46 -15.92 -2.74 -6.16
N SER A 47 -15.15 -2.12 -7.05
CA SER A 47 -15.66 -1.35 -8.19
C SER A 47 -16.48 -2.21 -9.15
N LEU A 48 -16.14 -3.51 -9.31
CA LEU A 48 -16.93 -4.44 -10.12
C LEU A 48 -18.34 -4.68 -9.57
N GLY A 49 -18.62 -4.36 -8.31
CA GLY A 49 -19.94 -4.47 -7.71
C GLY A 49 -20.85 -3.25 -7.95
N ALA A 50 -20.38 -2.22 -8.64
CA ALA A 50 -21.14 -1.03 -9.01
C ALA A 50 -21.90 -1.24 -10.33
N ASP A 51 -23.03 -0.56 -10.49
CA ASP A 51 -23.82 -0.56 -11.73
C ASP A 51 -23.09 0.19 -12.86
N GLU A 52 -22.30 1.20 -12.49
CA GLU A 52 -21.46 1.96 -13.40
C GLU A 52 -20.18 2.44 -12.70
N ILE A 53 -19.11 2.60 -13.47
CA ILE A 53 -17.84 3.14 -12.99
C ILE A 53 -17.53 4.41 -13.78
N ILE A 54 -17.53 5.54 -13.10
CA ILE A 54 -17.24 6.86 -13.67
C ILE A 54 -15.74 7.06 -13.55
N MET A 55 -15.02 7.01 -14.68
CA MET A 55 -13.56 7.01 -14.70
C MET A 55 -12.98 8.32 -15.22
N HIS A 56 -12.19 8.99 -14.37
CA HIS A 56 -11.37 10.12 -14.79
C HIS A 56 -10.35 9.71 -15.89
N PRO A 57 -9.91 10.61 -16.80
CA PRO A 57 -8.92 10.28 -17.83
C PRO A 57 -7.63 9.62 -17.31
N TYR A 58 -7.18 10.00 -16.14
CA TYR A 58 -5.97 9.46 -15.50
C TYR A 58 -6.23 8.29 -14.56
N SER A 59 -7.47 7.86 -14.45
CA SER A 59 -7.81 6.76 -13.55
C SER A 59 -7.54 5.40 -14.16
N ASN A 60 -7.26 4.44 -13.27
CA ASN A 60 -6.95 3.07 -13.65
C ASN A 60 -7.59 2.08 -12.68
N LEU A 61 -8.10 0.98 -13.23
CA LEU A 61 -8.32 -0.25 -12.48
C LEU A 61 -7.05 -1.10 -12.54
N GLY A 62 -6.79 -1.91 -11.51
CA GLY A 62 -5.69 -2.87 -11.51
C GLY A 62 -6.16 -4.30 -11.71
N PRO A 63 -5.25 -5.21 -12.08
CA PRO A 63 -5.49 -6.64 -12.05
C PRO A 63 -5.88 -7.10 -10.64
N VAL A 64 -6.63 -8.19 -10.59
CA VAL A 64 -7.11 -8.77 -9.32
C VAL A 64 -6.41 -10.10 -8.99
N ASP A 65 -5.18 -10.26 -9.45
CA ASP A 65 -4.32 -11.40 -9.16
C ASP A 65 -3.69 -11.26 -7.75
N PRO A 66 -3.98 -12.18 -6.82
CA PRO A 66 -3.46 -12.10 -5.46
C PRO A 66 -1.95 -12.36 -5.42
N GLN A 67 -1.22 -11.49 -4.75
CA GLN A 67 0.19 -11.67 -4.43
C GLN A 67 0.35 -12.30 -3.04
N LEU A 68 1.25 -13.27 -2.92
CA LEU A 68 1.62 -13.89 -1.66
C LEU A 68 3.08 -13.59 -1.33
N THR A 69 3.36 -13.35 -0.05
CA THR A 69 4.72 -13.17 0.44
C THR A 69 5.05 -14.29 1.41
N VAL A 70 6.14 -14.98 1.19
CA VAL A 70 6.69 -15.98 2.10
C VAL A 70 8.04 -15.53 2.63
N SER A 71 8.24 -15.66 3.93
CA SER A 71 9.54 -15.42 4.54
C SER A 71 10.43 -16.64 4.35
N ARG A 72 11.64 -16.39 3.89
CA ARG A 72 12.68 -17.39 3.64
C ARG A 72 13.88 -17.12 4.53
N GLN A 73 14.40 -18.13 5.17
CA GLN A 73 15.74 -18.04 5.78
C GLN A 73 16.75 -18.53 4.75
N SER A 74 17.71 -17.68 4.40
CA SER A 74 18.84 -18.11 3.60
C SER A 74 19.81 -18.93 4.46
N ASP A 75 20.65 -19.72 3.81
CA ASP A 75 21.68 -20.54 4.49
C ASP A 75 22.62 -19.70 5.38
N ASN A 76 22.69 -18.40 5.15
CA ASN A 76 23.47 -17.43 5.92
C ASN A 76 22.70 -16.83 7.11
N GLY A 77 21.50 -17.32 7.44
CA GLY A 77 20.67 -16.83 8.53
C GLY A 77 19.97 -15.47 8.27
N GLN A 78 20.11 -14.90 7.06
CA GLN A 78 19.37 -13.69 6.68
C GLN A 78 17.96 -14.06 6.22
N ALA A 79 16.96 -13.39 6.79
CA ALA A 79 15.59 -13.49 6.33
C ALA A 79 15.41 -12.72 5.00
N SER A 80 14.96 -13.40 3.97
CA SER A 80 14.52 -12.78 2.72
C SER A 80 13.03 -13.02 2.52
N GLN A 81 12.37 -12.11 1.81
CA GLN A 81 10.97 -12.27 1.44
C GLN A 81 10.89 -12.60 -0.05
N LEU A 82 10.14 -13.65 -0.37
CA LEU A 82 9.79 -14.02 -1.73
C LEU A 82 8.32 -13.68 -1.96
N GLN A 83 8.05 -12.80 -2.92
CA GLN A 83 6.70 -12.46 -3.35
C GLN A 83 6.41 -13.16 -4.68
N PHE A 84 5.24 -13.75 -4.80
CA PHE A 84 4.80 -14.45 -6.00
C PHE A 84 3.27 -14.56 -6.06
N SER A 85 2.75 -14.82 -7.25
CA SER A 85 1.34 -15.09 -7.50
C SER A 85 1.12 -16.53 -7.99
N SER A 86 -0.12 -16.97 -8.15
CA SER A 86 -0.39 -18.25 -8.81
C SER A 86 -0.12 -18.20 -10.32
N GLU A 87 -0.12 -17.02 -10.93
CA GLU A 87 0.28 -16.84 -12.32
C GLU A 87 1.78 -17.04 -12.52
N ASP A 88 2.63 -16.63 -11.57
CA ASP A 88 4.07 -16.91 -11.64
C ASP A 88 4.36 -18.41 -11.63
N ILE A 89 3.63 -19.17 -10.82
CA ILE A 89 3.74 -20.63 -10.79
C ILE A 89 3.32 -21.23 -12.12
N ARG A 90 2.22 -20.74 -12.71
CA ARG A 90 1.74 -21.20 -14.00
C ARG A 90 2.74 -20.87 -15.12
N ASN A 91 3.17 -19.63 -15.17
CA ASN A 91 4.14 -19.15 -16.16
C ASN A 91 5.44 -19.92 -16.11
N TYR A 92 5.94 -20.28 -14.92
CA TYR A 92 7.11 -21.14 -14.80
C TYR A 92 6.90 -22.51 -15.43
N ILE A 93 5.77 -23.15 -15.18
CA ILE A 93 5.48 -24.49 -15.78
C ILE A 93 5.25 -24.38 -17.28
N ASP A 94 4.60 -23.32 -17.74
CA ASP A 94 4.39 -23.06 -19.17
C ASP A 94 5.71 -22.75 -19.88
N PHE A 95 6.61 -21.97 -19.28
CA PHE A 95 7.98 -21.75 -19.77
C PHE A 95 8.76 -23.07 -19.92
N VAL A 96 8.72 -23.94 -18.90
CA VAL A 96 9.39 -25.25 -18.96
C VAL A 96 8.87 -26.09 -20.12
N LYS A 97 7.55 -26.05 -20.39
CA LYS A 97 6.93 -26.83 -21.46
C LYS A 97 7.17 -26.22 -22.85
N SER A 98 6.92 -24.93 -22.97
CA SER A 98 6.83 -24.26 -24.28
C SER A 98 8.17 -23.74 -24.77
N ASP A 99 8.98 -23.16 -23.88
CA ASP A 99 10.25 -22.51 -24.24
C ASP A 99 11.46 -23.45 -24.07
N VAL A 100 11.48 -24.25 -22.97
CA VAL A 100 12.54 -25.23 -22.73
C VAL A 100 12.27 -26.52 -23.51
N GLY A 101 11.01 -26.82 -23.86
CA GLY A 101 10.61 -28.00 -24.63
C GLY A 101 10.50 -29.29 -23.82
N ILE A 102 10.42 -29.22 -22.49
CA ILE A 102 10.23 -30.38 -21.63
C ILE A 102 8.74 -30.73 -21.57
N THR A 103 8.36 -31.84 -22.18
CA THR A 103 6.96 -32.29 -22.26
C THR A 103 6.70 -33.63 -21.56
N ASP A 104 7.74 -34.38 -21.27
CA ASP A 104 7.59 -35.65 -20.54
C ASP A 104 7.32 -35.42 -19.06
N GLN A 105 6.51 -36.37 -18.49
CA GLN A 105 5.99 -36.19 -17.14
C GLN A 105 7.07 -36.26 -16.05
N GLU A 106 8.13 -37.05 -16.24
CA GLU A 106 9.18 -37.23 -15.25
C GLU A 106 9.99 -35.94 -15.05
N HIS A 107 10.39 -35.30 -16.15
CA HIS A 107 11.11 -34.01 -16.08
C HIS A 107 10.22 -32.86 -15.65
N LEU A 108 8.92 -32.86 -16.01
CA LEU A 108 7.96 -31.88 -15.48
C LEU A 108 7.78 -32.00 -13.98
N ILE A 109 7.73 -33.24 -13.43
CA ILE A 109 7.70 -33.46 -11.99
C ILE A 109 8.99 -32.94 -11.35
N SER A 110 10.13 -33.14 -11.97
CA SER A 110 11.41 -32.64 -11.47
C SER A 110 11.45 -31.10 -11.43
N ALA A 111 10.97 -30.44 -12.49
CA ALA A 111 10.85 -28.97 -12.53
C ALA A 111 9.89 -28.45 -11.46
N PHE A 112 8.72 -29.11 -11.29
CA PHE A 112 7.77 -28.75 -10.25
C PHE A 112 8.35 -28.96 -8.83
N ASN A 113 9.10 -30.03 -8.61
CA ASN A 113 9.75 -30.31 -7.33
C ASN A 113 10.82 -29.24 -7.00
N ALA A 114 11.55 -28.74 -8.01
CA ALA A 114 12.49 -27.64 -7.84
C ALA A 114 11.76 -26.37 -7.38
N LEU A 115 10.66 -26.01 -8.02
CA LEU A 115 9.82 -24.89 -7.60
C LEU A 115 9.24 -25.11 -6.18
N ALA A 116 8.71 -26.30 -5.92
CA ALA A 116 8.11 -26.63 -4.63
C ALA A 116 9.14 -26.60 -3.47
N LYS A 117 10.39 -26.91 -3.75
CA LYS A 117 11.49 -26.78 -2.80
C LYS A 117 11.78 -25.33 -2.47
N GLU A 118 11.69 -24.44 -3.47
CA GLU A 118 11.94 -23.01 -3.31
C GLU A 118 10.80 -22.28 -2.59
N VAL A 119 9.56 -22.53 -3.01
CA VAL A 119 8.36 -21.79 -2.53
C VAL A 119 7.71 -22.48 -1.34
N GLY A 120 7.76 -23.80 -1.31
CA GLY A 120 7.02 -24.65 -0.38
C GLY A 120 5.64 -25.09 -0.92
N PRO A 121 5.20 -26.32 -0.63
CA PRO A 121 3.93 -26.85 -1.13
C PRO A 121 2.69 -26.15 -0.54
N LEU A 122 2.75 -25.70 0.73
CA LEU A 122 1.62 -25.01 1.37
C LEU A 122 1.40 -23.61 0.78
N PRO A 123 2.42 -22.75 0.59
CA PRO A 123 2.27 -21.48 -0.12
C PRO A 123 1.74 -21.63 -1.55
N ILE A 124 2.17 -22.65 -2.30
CA ILE A 124 1.65 -22.96 -3.65
C ILE A 124 0.13 -23.23 -3.59
N GLY A 125 -0.31 -24.06 -2.65
CA GLY A 125 -1.73 -24.35 -2.43
C GLY A 125 -2.52 -23.11 -1.99
N SER A 126 -1.93 -22.28 -1.14
CA SER A 126 -2.53 -21.01 -0.69
C SER A 126 -2.67 -20.01 -1.83
N SER A 127 -1.68 -19.89 -2.71
CA SER A 127 -1.72 -19.06 -3.91
C SER A 127 -2.89 -19.44 -4.82
N LYS A 128 -3.07 -20.75 -5.08
CA LYS A 128 -4.20 -21.25 -5.85
C LYS A 128 -5.55 -20.92 -5.22
N ARG A 129 -5.67 -21.07 -3.91
CA ARG A 129 -6.91 -20.72 -3.18
C ARG A 129 -7.20 -19.23 -3.24
N SER A 130 -6.19 -18.38 -3.08
CA SER A 130 -6.34 -16.94 -3.18
C SER A 130 -6.80 -16.49 -4.57
N GLN A 131 -6.24 -17.09 -5.63
CA GLN A 131 -6.69 -16.84 -7.00
C GLN A 131 -8.16 -17.25 -7.21
N GLN A 132 -8.57 -18.40 -6.69
CA GLN A 132 -9.95 -18.85 -6.78
C GLN A 132 -10.90 -17.91 -6.02
N LEU A 133 -10.51 -17.43 -4.85
CA LEU A 133 -11.27 -16.46 -4.08
C LEU A 133 -11.41 -15.15 -4.86
N SER A 134 -10.32 -14.62 -5.42
CA SER A 134 -10.33 -13.40 -6.22
C SER A 134 -11.25 -13.52 -7.43
N LEU A 135 -11.12 -14.58 -8.21
CA LEU A 135 -11.96 -14.83 -9.39
C LEU A 135 -13.44 -14.97 -9.00
N SER A 136 -13.75 -15.80 -8.00
CA SER A 136 -15.13 -16.01 -7.56
C SER A 136 -15.75 -14.73 -6.97
N SER A 137 -14.95 -13.93 -6.28
CA SER A 137 -15.38 -12.62 -5.77
C SER A 137 -15.69 -11.65 -6.89
N SER A 138 -14.84 -11.57 -7.91
CA SER A 138 -15.05 -10.72 -9.09
C SER A 138 -16.33 -11.10 -9.84
N ILE A 139 -16.54 -12.40 -10.08
CA ILE A 139 -17.76 -12.92 -10.71
C ILE A 139 -18.99 -12.53 -9.89
N LYS A 140 -18.97 -12.82 -8.58
CA LYS A 140 -20.07 -12.53 -7.69
C LYS A 140 -20.43 -11.03 -7.67
N MET A 141 -19.42 -10.15 -7.72
CA MET A 141 -19.63 -8.71 -7.79
C MET A 141 -20.35 -8.29 -9.08
N LEU A 142 -19.85 -8.75 -10.22
CA LEU A 142 -20.47 -8.46 -11.51
C LEU A 142 -21.90 -9.01 -11.62
N GLU A 143 -22.15 -10.20 -11.08
CA GLU A 143 -23.49 -10.80 -11.05
C GLU A 143 -24.52 -10.04 -10.18
N THR A 144 -24.09 -9.08 -9.35
CA THR A 144 -25.02 -8.24 -8.57
C THR A 144 -25.85 -7.31 -9.46
N HIS A 145 -25.37 -6.99 -10.67
CA HIS A 145 -25.99 -6.03 -11.59
C HIS A 145 -25.99 -6.46 -13.06
N MET A 146 -25.24 -7.51 -13.41
CA MET A 146 -25.18 -8.05 -14.78
C MET A 146 -26.07 -9.30 -14.90
N GLU A 147 -27.02 -9.29 -15.85
CA GLU A 147 -27.85 -10.47 -16.15
C GLU A 147 -27.09 -11.57 -16.89
N ASP A 148 -26.14 -11.18 -17.77
CA ASP A 148 -25.31 -12.10 -18.55
C ASP A 148 -24.14 -12.62 -17.71
N LYS A 149 -24.36 -13.80 -17.10
CA LYS A 149 -23.36 -14.48 -16.26
C LYS A 149 -22.11 -14.94 -17.04
N SER A 150 -22.25 -15.25 -18.34
CA SER A 150 -21.12 -15.63 -19.18
C SER A 150 -20.18 -14.44 -19.36
N LYS A 151 -20.74 -13.28 -19.68
CA LYS A 151 -20.00 -12.04 -19.82
C LYS A 151 -19.37 -11.61 -18.49
N ALA A 152 -20.06 -11.76 -17.37
CA ALA A 152 -19.50 -11.50 -16.05
C ALA A 152 -18.27 -12.36 -15.77
N ALA A 153 -18.33 -13.66 -16.10
CA ALA A 153 -17.20 -14.58 -15.93
C ALA A 153 -16.02 -14.25 -16.87
N GLU A 154 -16.29 -13.82 -18.12
CA GLU A 154 -15.24 -13.39 -19.07
C GLU A 154 -14.51 -12.14 -18.59
N ILE A 155 -15.24 -11.12 -18.12
CA ILE A 155 -14.65 -9.89 -17.55
C ILE A 155 -13.80 -10.23 -16.32
N ALA A 156 -14.36 -11.01 -15.39
CA ALA A 156 -13.63 -11.41 -14.19
C ALA A 156 -12.35 -12.17 -14.53
N LYS A 157 -12.41 -13.08 -15.52
CA LYS A 157 -11.23 -13.83 -15.96
C LYS A 157 -10.18 -12.91 -16.61
N ALA A 158 -10.60 -11.95 -17.43
CA ALA A 158 -9.69 -10.99 -18.06
C ALA A 158 -8.91 -10.21 -17.00
N LEU A 159 -9.57 -9.70 -15.97
CA LEU A 159 -8.93 -8.95 -14.89
C LEU A 159 -8.06 -9.83 -13.96
N ASN A 160 -8.32 -11.13 -13.88
CA ASN A 160 -7.56 -12.05 -13.02
C ASN A 160 -6.33 -12.67 -13.69
N SER A 161 -6.29 -12.81 -15.03
CA SER A 161 -5.28 -13.64 -15.68
C SER A 161 -4.76 -13.14 -17.02
N SER A 162 -5.25 -12.00 -17.54
CA SER A 162 -4.82 -11.50 -18.85
C SER A 162 -3.69 -10.46 -18.78
N TYR A 163 -3.37 -10.00 -17.59
CA TYR A 163 -2.33 -8.98 -17.39
C TYR A 163 -1.08 -9.62 -16.76
N TYR A 164 0.05 -9.43 -17.42
CA TYR A 164 1.32 -10.05 -17.01
C TYR A 164 2.02 -9.38 -15.83
N HIS A 165 1.46 -8.28 -15.32
CA HIS A 165 2.05 -7.52 -14.23
C HIS A 165 0.97 -7.01 -13.28
N HIS A 166 1.15 -7.23 -11.97
CA HIS A 166 0.18 -6.80 -10.94
C HIS A 166 -0.09 -5.29 -10.92
N GLY A 167 0.89 -4.49 -11.30
CA GLY A 167 0.78 -3.04 -11.43
C GLY A 167 0.30 -2.56 -12.81
N TYR A 168 -0.27 -3.44 -13.66
CA TYR A 168 -0.81 -3.00 -14.95
C TYR A 168 -1.99 -2.05 -14.75
N ALA A 169 -1.98 -0.95 -15.49
CA ALA A 169 -2.98 0.11 -15.39
C ALA A 169 -4.04 -0.07 -16.48
N VAL A 170 -5.19 -0.64 -16.10
CA VAL A 170 -6.35 -0.78 -17.00
C VAL A 170 -7.08 0.56 -17.06
N GLY A 171 -6.79 1.34 -18.10
CA GLY A 171 -7.42 2.64 -18.32
C GLY A 171 -8.88 2.55 -18.76
N ARG A 172 -9.60 3.68 -18.72
CA ARG A 172 -11.05 3.74 -18.98
C ARG A 172 -11.50 3.14 -20.33
N SER A 173 -10.71 3.35 -21.40
CA SER A 173 -11.04 2.80 -22.73
C SER A 173 -10.88 1.30 -22.78
N GLU A 174 -9.84 0.75 -22.16
CA GLU A 174 -9.60 -0.68 -22.06
C GLU A 174 -10.64 -1.35 -21.16
N ALA A 175 -10.92 -0.76 -19.99
CA ALA A 175 -11.98 -1.21 -19.08
C ALA A 175 -13.35 -1.31 -19.80
N LYS A 176 -13.67 -0.33 -20.64
CA LYS A 176 -14.87 -0.36 -21.48
C LYS A 176 -14.82 -1.48 -22.53
N SER A 177 -13.66 -1.70 -23.17
CA SER A 177 -13.49 -2.71 -24.22
C SER A 177 -13.63 -4.15 -23.71
N ILE A 178 -13.26 -4.42 -22.46
CA ILE A 178 -13.48 -5.74 -21.83
C ILE A 178 -14.92 -5.94 -21.36
N GLY A 179 -15.77 -4.92 -21.47
CA GLY A 179 -17.22 -5.03 -21.25
C GLY A 179 -17.75 -4.44 -19.97
N LEU A 180 -16.93 -3.71 -19.19
CA LEU A 180 -17.41 -2.96 -18.02
C LEU A 180 -18.27 -1.76 -18.43
N ASN A 181 -19.25 -1.42 -17.61
CA ASN A 181 -20.08 -0.23 -17.79
C ASN A 181 -19.31 1.02 -17.34
N ILE A 182 -18.43 1.52 -18.21
CA ILE A 182 -17.60 2.71 -17.96
C ILE A 182 -18.28 3.96 -18.48
N VAL A 183 -18.48 4.93 -17.59
CA VAL A 183 -18.99 6.25 -17.89
C VAL A 183 -17.84 7.25 -17.93
N PHE A 184 -17.79 8.07 -18.97
CA PHE A 184 -16.86 9.17 -19.09
C PHE A 184 -17.52 10.41 -18.49
N PRO A 185 -16.95 11.01 -17.43
CA PRO A 185 -17.51 12.20 -16.81
C PRO A 185 -17.48 13.40 -17.77
N ASP A 186 -18.36 14.36 -17.56
CA ASP A 186 -18.27 15.64 -18.21
C ASP A 186 -17.06 16.45 -17.67
N PRO A 187 -16.67 17.56 -18.34
CA PRO A 187 -15.48 18.34 -17.93
C PRO A 187 -15.56 18.93 -16.51
N GLU A 188 -16.76 19.24 -16.02
CA GLU A 188 -16.95 19.77 -14.67
C GLU A 188 -16.70 18.69 -13.64
N LEU A 189 -17.30 17.53 -13.82
CA LEU A 189 -17.10 16.36 -12.95
C LEU A 189 -15.65 15.83 -13.03
N GLU A 190 -15.02 15.81 -14.22
CA GLU A 190 -13.58 15.48 -14.36
C GLU A 190 -12.73 16.39 -13.47
N THR A 191 -12.95 17.69 -13.55
CA THR A 191 -12.21 18.68 -12.76
C THR A 191 -12.44 18.46 -11.26
N LEU A 192 -13.68 18.24 -10.84
CA LEU A 192 -14.00 18.02 -9.44
C LEU A 192 -13.35 16.74 -8.90
N MET A 193 -13.46 15.63 -9.64
CA MET A 193 -12.84 14.35 -9.26
C MET A 193 -11.33 14.49 -9.10
N TRP A 194 -10.68 15.22 -10.01
CA TRP A 194 -9.23 15.43 -9.94
C TRP A 194 -8.82 16.31 -8.76
N ASN A 195 -9.56 17.37 -8.49
CA ASN A 195 -9.28 18.24 -7.34
C ASN A 195 -9.42 17.48 -6.02
N VAL A 196 -10.45 16.65 -5.87
CA VAL A 196 -10.62 15.78 -4.69
C VAL A 196 -9.42 14.84 -4.53
N TRP A 197 -8.92 14.24 -5.62
CA TRP A 197 -7.70 13.43 -5.58
C TRP A 197 -6.48 14.24 -5.13
N CYS A 198 -6.28 15.44 -5.69
CA CYS A 198 -5.17 16.31 -5.31
C CYS A 198 -5.20 16.65 -3.82
N ASP A 199 -6.37 17.03 -3.30
CA ASP A 199 -6.54 17.37 -1.88
C ASP A 199 -6.17 16.18 -0.97
N TYR A 200 -6.68 14.97 -1.27
CA TYR A 200 -6.30 13.76 -0.51
C TYR A 200 -4.81 13.41 -0.69
N SER A 201 -4.27 13.53 -1.89
CA SER A 201 -2.86 13.25 -2.17
C SER A 201 -1.93 14.15 -1.36
N ASP A 202 -2.29 15.43 -1.23
CA ASP A 202 -1.53 16.41 -0.46
C ASP A 202 -1.65 16.14 1.05
N GLU A 203 -2.86 15.88 1.55
CA GLU A 203 -3.11 15.59 2.96
C GLU A 203 -2.44 14.30 3.40
N MET A 204 -2.54 13.24 2.61
CA MET A 204 -1.92 11.93 2.86
C MET A 204 -0.45 11.86 2.43
N LYS A 205 0.09 12.93 1.81
CA LYS A 205 1.47 13.01 1.30
C LYS A 205 1.81 11.88 0.33
N CYS A 206 0.89 11.50 -0.55
CA CYS A 206 1.05 10.37 -1.47
C CYS A 206 2.23 10.54 -2.44
N GLY A 207 2.71 11.76 -2.67
CA GLY A 207 3.83 12.07 -3.57
C GLY A 207 5.22 11.76 -3.00
N SER A 208 5.34 11.36 -1.72
CA SER A 208 6.62 11.09 -1.06
C SER A 208 6.51 9.95 -0.06
N GLU A 209 7.50 9.08 -0.04
CA GLU A 209 7.59 8.08 1.03
C GLU A 209 7.85 8.75 2.38
N PHE A 210 7.14 8.29 3.43
CA PHE A 210 7.39 8.75 4.78
C PHE A 210 8.81 8.42 5.20
N ASN A 211 9.59 9.45 5.54
CA ASN A 211 10.94 9.29 6.05
C ASN A 211 11.01 9.83 7.48
N ILE A 212 11.20 8.93 8.45
CA ILE A 212 11.23 9.25 9.87
C ILE A 212 12.37 10.22 10.22
N VAL A 213 13.52 10.10 9.56
CA VAL A 213 14.67 10.99 9.80
C VAL A 213 14.31 12.40 9.34
N THR A 214 13.75 12.55 8.15
CA THR A 214 13.27 13.84 7.65
C THR A 214 12.22 14.44 8.57
N ALA A 215 11.26 13.64 9.03
CA ALA A 215 10.21 14.09 9.92
C ALA A 215 10.75 14.57 11.30
N ILE A 216 11.77 13.91 11.83
CA ILE A 216 12.46 14.33 13.05
C ILE A 216 13.23 15.65 12.80
N MET A 217 13.99 15.70 11.71
CA MET A 217 14.84 16.85 11.38
C MET A 217 14.06 18.11 11.00
N THR A 218 12.80 17.98 10.60
CA THR A 218 11.90 19.10 10.30
C THR A 218 10.96 19.45 11.46
N ASN A 219 10.96 18.65 12.54
CA ASN A 219 10.10 18.90 13.70
C ASN A 219 10.55 20.15 14.47
N PRO A 220 9.71 21.16 14.68
CA PRO A 220 10.09 22.43 15.33
C PRO A 220 10.66 22.25 16.74
N THR A 221 10.14 21.29 17.51
CA THR A 221 10.63 20.99 18.88
C THR A 221 12.05 20.45 18.84
N VAL A 222 12.33 19.52 17.92
CA VAL A 222 13.65 18.93 17.75
C VAL A 222 14.65 19.98 17.22
N ILE A 223 14.25 20.78 16.22
CA ILE A 223 15.07 21.87 15.69
C ILE A 223 15.43 22.88 16.79
N THR A 224 14.46 23.29 17.59
CA THR A 224 14.71 24.20 18.72
C THR A 224 15.68 23.61 19.71
N TRP A 225 15.52 22.34 20.05
CA TRP A 225 16.42 21.64 20.96
C TRP A 225 17.81 21.45 20.36
N LEU A 226 17.93 21.09 19.08
CA LEU A 226 19.22 20.95 18.37
C LEU A 226 19.99 22.28 18.34
N ASN A 227 19.28 23.40 18.17
CA ASN A 227 19.85 24.74 18.13
C ASN A 227 20.06 25.36 19.53
N SER A 228 19.64 24.68 20.59
CA SER A 228 19.89 25.14 21.95
C SER A 228 21.39 25.11 22.20
N ALA A 229 22.01 26.30 22.27
CA ALA A 229 23.43 26.44 22.54
C ALA A 229 23.72 26.15 24.02
N THR A 230 24.63 25.23 24.29
CA THR A 230 25.25 25.13 25.64
C THR A 230 26.28 26.22 25.75
N THR A 231 26.00 27.25 26.56
CA THR A 231 26.99 28.31 26.82
C THR A 231 28.01 27.79 27.81
N ILE A 232 29.26 27.68 27.36
CA ILE A 232 30.38 27.34 28.22
C ILE A 232 31.13 28.63 28.57
N ASN A 233 31.05 29.03 29.83
CA ASN A 233 31.79 30.19 30.33
C ASN A 233 33.22 29.76 30.67
N LEU A 234 34.18 30.15 29.85
CA LEU A 234 35.62 29.97 30.13
C LEU A 234 36.15 31.18 30.90
N PRO A 235 37.08 30.99 31.86
CA PRO A 235 37.78 32.09 32.49
C PRO A 235 38.49 32.97 31.45
N VAL A 236 38.54 34.27 31.70
CA VAL A 236 39.21 35.21 30.83
C VAL A 236 40.68 34.81 30.71
N ASN A 237 41.25 34.78 29.48
CA ASN A 237 42.60 34.34 29.17
C ASN A 237 42.89 32.82 29.33
N THR A 238 41.90 31.96 29.24
CA THR A 238 42.14 30.51 29.21
C THR A 238 42.98 30.15 27.95
N PRO A 239 44.17 29.52 28.10
CA PRO A 239 44.95 29.10 26.96
C PRO A 239 44.22 28.13 26.04
N PRO A 240 44.34 28.19 24.68
CA PRO A 240 43.60 27.37 23.73
C PRO A 240 43.65 25.87 24.01
N PRO A 241 44.77 25.23 24.40
CA PRO A 241 44.78 23.81 24.72
C PRO A 241 43.93 23.43 25.95
N ILE A 242 43.91 24.33 26.95
CA ILE A 242 43.12 24.14 28.17
C ILE A 242 41.66 24.34 27.87
N ALA A 243 41.33 25.34 27.06
CA ALA A 243 39.94 25.57 26.58
C ALA A 243 39.41 24.36 25.81
N GLN A 244 40.20 23.79 24.91
CA GLN A 244 39.82 22.57 24.17
C GLN A 244 39.57 21.36 25.09
N ASN A 245 40.46 21.17 26.10
CA ASN A 245 40.28 20.09 27.07
C ASN A 245 39.02 20.29 27.95
N ILE A 246 38.73 21.52 28.39
CA ILE A 246 37.53 21.83 29.16
C ILE A 246 36.28 21.60 28.29
N ILE A 247 36.30 22.06 27.05
CA ILE A 247 35.21 21.87 26.10
C ILE A 247 35.01 20.37 25.82
N GLY A 248 36.08 19.61 25.58
CA GLY A 248 36.01 18.17 25.35
C GLY A 248 35.47 17.39 26.55
N ASN A 249 35.93 17.71 27.76
CA ASN A 249 35.45 17.08 28.99
C ASN A 249 33.98 17.44 29.29
N LEU A 250 33.59 18.70 29.07
CA LEU A 250 32.20 19.12 29.22
C LEU A 250 31.29 18.52 28.13
N ALA A 251 31.77 18.39 26.91
CA ALA A 251 31.05 17.67 25.84
C ALA A 251 30.86 16.21 26.23
N GLN A 252 31.88 15.53 26.75
CA GLN A 252 31.76 14.15 27.27
C GLN A 252 30.86 14.05 28.49
N GLN A 253 30.86 15.01 29.40
CA GLN A 253 29.98 15.05 30.57
C GLN A 253 28.53 15.42 30.20
N SER A 254 28.36 16.30 29.21
CA SER A 254 27.04 16.64 28.65
C SER A 254 26.50 15.52 27.74
N ALA A 255 27.34 14.61 27.31
CA ALA A 255 27.01 13.36 26.65
C ALA A 255 26.40 12.31 27.59
N THR A 256 25.98 12.67 28.80
CA THR A 256 25.00 11.87 29.52
C THR A 256 23.76 11.81 28.62
N ILE A 257 23.51 10.61 28.08
CA ILE A 257 22.37 10.30 27.25
C ILE A 257 21.12 10.68 28.05
N THR A 258 20.65 11.90 27.85
CA THR A 258 19.42 12.37 28.49
C THR A 258 18.36 12.39 27.40
N PRO A 259 17.53 11.31 27.35
CA PRO A 259 16.43 11.27 26.40
C PRO A 259 15.48 12.44 26.61
N GLN A 260 15.13 13.11 25.52
CA GLN A 260 14.13 14.16 25.55
C GLN A 260 12.72 13.55 25.61
N PRO A 261 11.72 14.27 26.13
CA PRO A 261 10.35 13.82 26.10
C PRO A 261 9.94 13.42 24.68
N PRO A 262 9.18 12.33 24.53
CA PRO A 262 8.83 11.83 23.20
C PRO A 262 7.95 12.82 22.44
N ILE A 263 8.28 13.04 21.19
CA ILE A 263 7.43 13.73 20.22
C ILE A 263 6.51 12.72 19.54
N GLN A 264 5.34 13.19 19.09
CA GLN A 264 4.38 12.39 18.34
C GLN A 264 4.31 12.92 16.91
N ILE A 265 4.52 12.03 15.93
CA ILE A 265 4.32 12.32 14.51
C ILE A 265 3.19 11.44 14.03
N LYS A 266 2.14 12.05 13.46
CA LYS A 266 0.97 11.33 12.93
C LYS A 266 0.96 11.42 11.42
N GLU A 267 0.76 10.26 10.78
CA GLU A 267 0.56 10.15 9.34
C GLU A 267 -0.83 9.58 9.07
N LEU A 268 -1.60 10.25 8.22
CA LEU A 268 -2.90 9.78 7.76
C LEU A 268 -2.71 8.61 6.80
N VAL A 269 -3.31 7.46 7.12
CA VAL A 269 -3.17 6.23 6.33
C VAL A 269 -4.41 5.95 5.50
N ALA A 270 -5.58 6.21 6.06
CA ALA A 270 -6.85 6.02 5.37
C ALA A 270 -7.92 6.93 5.94
N THR A 271 -8.86 7.31 5.10
CA THR A 271 -10.06 8.06 5.52
C THR A 271 -11.31 7.51 4.84
N ILE A 272 -12.43 7.61 5.53
CA ILE A 272 -13.77 7.37 4.98
C ILE A 272 -14.63 8.56 5.36
N GLU A 273 -15.17 9.22 4.37
CA GLU A 273 -15.93 10.45 4.55
C GLU A 273 -17.29 10.40 3.87
N SER A 274 -18.23 11.09 4.48
CA SER A 274 -19.55 11.34 3.93
C SER A 274 -19.98 12.76 4.33
N PRO A 275 -21.05 13.31 3.76
CA PRO A 275 -21.57 14.61 4.20
C PRO A 275 -21.98 14.68 5.68
N ARG A 276 -22.04 13.54 6.38
CA ARG A 276 -22.50 13.44 7.78
C ARG A 276 -21.41 13.07 8.78
N SER A 277 -20.35 12.42 8.33
CA SER A 277 -19.30 11.92 9.21
C SER A 277 -18.00 11.68 8.44
N ALA A 278 -16.89 11.87 9.11
CA ALA A 278 -15.57 11.48 8.66
C ALA A 278 -14.93 10.57 9.71
N MET A 279 -14.17 9.58 9.26
CA MET A 279 -13.38 8.67 10.09
C MET A 279 -12.02 8.49 9.44
N ALA A 280 -10.97 8.42 10.25
CA ALA A 280 -9.61 8.27 9.75
C ALA A 280 -8.81 7.22 10.54
N ILE A 281 -7.83 6.63 9.86
CA ILE A 281 -6.78 5.82 10.49
C ILE A 281 -5.48 6.59 10.40
N HIS A 282 -4.78 6.70 11.53
CA HIS A 282 -3.45 7.27 11.58
C HIS A 282 -2.43 6.23 12.04
N THR A 283 -1.25 6.31 11.48
CA THR A 283 -0.05 5.73 12.08
C THR A 283 0.64 6.81 12.91
N THR A 284 0.91 6.51 14.17
CA THR A 284 1.59 7.43 15.09
C THR A 284 2.97 6.87 15.41
N PHE A 285 3.98 7.72 15.24
CA PHE A 285 5.34 7.45 15.67
C PHE A 285 5.59 8.22 16.97
N SER A 286 5.89 7.50 18.04
CA SER A 286 6.36 8.08 19.30
C SER A 286 7.88 8.02 19.31
N ILE A 287 8.54 9.19 19.30
CA ILE A 287 9.96 9.30 19.06
C ILE A 287 10.64 9.98 20.25
N THR A 288 11.47 9.21 20.95
CA THR A 288 12.39 9.71 21.97
C THR A 288 13.74 9.96 21.32
N TYR A 289 14.35 11.12 21.54
CA TYR A 289 15.57 11.54 20.90
C TYR A 289 16.58 12.10 21.93
N TRP A 290 17.87 12.01 21.60
CA TRP A 290 18.99 12.47 22.46
C TRP A 290 20.23 12.76 21.63
N ARG A 291 21.23 13.39 22.26
CA ARG A 291 22.59 13.44 21.68
C ARG A 291 23.38 12.23 22.18
N ASP A 292 24.04 11.54 21.25
CA ASP A 292 24.96 10.45 21.58
C ASP A 292 26.31 10.97 22.06
N ALA A 293 27.24 10.06 22.37
CA ALA A 293 28.57 10.39 22.81
C ALA A 293 29.40 11.25 21.82
N ASN A 294 29.00 11.26 20.55
CA ASN A 294 29.60 12.05 19.48
C ASN A 294 28.83 13.35 19.21
N MET A 295 27.88 13.70 20.08
CA MET A 295 26.95 14.84 19.93
C MET A 295 26.05 14.75 18.70
N ALA A 296 25.99 13.58 18.08
CA ALA A 296 25.05 13.32 16.98
C ALA A 296 23.63 13.08 17.49
N LEU A 297 22.64 13.45 16.67
CA LEU A 297 21.25 13.12 16.95
C LEU A 297 21.05 11.61 16.85
N SER A 298 20.60 11.02 17.94
CA SER A 298 20.14 9.64 18.02
C SER A 298 18.68 9.60 18.47
N PHE A 299 17.95 8.59 18.05
CA PHE A 299 16.54 8.45 18.41
C PHE A 299 16.12 6.99 18.50
N ASN A 300 15.04 6.78 19.23
CA ASN A 300 14.28 5.52 19.23
C ASN A 300 12.83 5.85 18.88
N ALA A 301 12.25 5.09 17.97
CA ALA A 301 10.89 5.28 17.52
C ALA A 301 10.07 4.01 17.74
N THR A 302 8.89 4.18 18.32
CA THR A 302 7.86 3.13 18.37
C THR A 302 6.70 3.56 17.50
N GLN A 303 6.24 2.63 16.66
CA GLN A 303 5.11 2.84 15.77
C GLN A 303 3.89 2.11 16.30
N TYR A 304 2.75 2.76 16.28
CA TYR A 304 1.45 2.14 16.56
C TYR A 304 0.37 2.74 15.66
N SER A 305 -0.62 1.92 15.32
CA SER A 305 -1.77 2.36 14.54
C SER A 305 -2.94 2.64 15.47
N GLU A 306 -3.57 3.78 15.29
CA GLU A 306 -4.86 4.08 15.94
C GLU A 306 -5.97 3.54 15.03
N GLY A 307 -6.96 2.86 15.60
CA GLY A 307 -8.13 2.41 14.86
C GLY A 307 -8.98 3.57 14.32
N TRP A 308 -10.03 3.25 13.59
CA TRP A 308 -10.97 4.24 13.05
C TRP A 308 -11.52 5.15 14.16
N LYS A 309 -11.37 6.46 13.96
CA LYS A 309 -11.87 7.52 14.87
C LYS A 309 -12.56 8.61 14.09
#